data_7c3c08b4fc646030ffb57348d18c86ba
#
_entry.id   7c3c08b4fc646030ffb57348d18c86ba
#
_cell.length_a   1.000
_cell.length_b   1.000
_cell.length_c   1.000
_cell.angle_alpha   90.00
_cell.angle_beta   90.00
_cell.angle_gamma   90.00
#
_symmetry.space_group_name_H-M   'P 1'
#
loop_
_entity.id
_entity.type
_entity.pdbx_description
1 polymer ?
#
loop_
_entity_poly.entity_id
_entity_poly.type
_entity_poly.pdbx_seq_one_letter_code
_entity_poly.pdbx_strand_id
1 'polypeptide(L)'
;MRKLSLLIALLASLTLSAQTFSTSGWWKPAEPPFSPVVGADGMITFRLKAPKARVVKLAFGEGKILVKEMSQRPDGVWETTIGPVSPGEYEYKFEVDGLKVLDYGNPSVKAGTEIYCNTVDVPGADRIDQRRLTGSQVDVISYRSSALGTYRRVCVYVPAVYYDQPKRKFPVLYLRHGGGDHERSWWESAHADAILDNAIEAGAEPMLVVMTNGLTDGSWAGGSTPEGIDLLERELLKDVIPLVEKRYRVRKERLSRAIAGLSMGGGQSFVIGLRNPDRFAWVGEFSSGLLSDPELDLDSYGVTLDAAGINQALRLLWISCGTEDERWEGHCAFSAKLDSLGIRHTFDSAPYAHQWQFWREQLYAFASRIFKK
;
A
#
# COMPACT_ATOMS: atom_id res chain seq x y z
N MET A 1 51.59 49.60 -39.18
CA MET A 1 50.27 50.07 -38.72
C MET A 1 49.28 48.90 -38.82
N ARG A 2 49.06 48.19 -37.69
CA ARG A 2 48.16 47.08 -37.62
C ARG A 2 46.78 47.58 -37.15
N LYS A 3 45.77 47.38 -37.97
CA LYS A 3 44.37 47.68 -37.64
C LYS A 3 43.83 46.58 -36.69
N LEU A 4 43.52 46.96 -35.48
CA LEU A 4 42.85 46.12 -34.48
C LEU A 4 41.34 46.18 -34.78
N SER A 5 40.78 45.10 -35.29
CA SER A 5 39.33 45.00 -35.47
C SER A 5 38.72 44.49 -34.16
N LEU A 6 37.93 45.34 -33.54
CA LEU A 6 37.16 45.03 -32.34
C LEU A 6 35.91 44.25 -32.74
N LEU A 7 35.83 42.95 -32.41
CA LEU A 7 34.65 42.14 -32.60
C LEU A 7 33.77 42.28 -31.34
N ILE A 8 32.72 43.08 -31.43
CA ILE A 8 31.69 43.20 -30.40
C ILE A 8 30.76 41.98 -30.55
N ALA A 9 30.91 41.00 -29.67
CA ALA A 9 29.97 39.90 -29.56
C ALA A 9 28.71 40.38 -28.82
N LEU A 10 27.62 40.56 -29.56
CA LEU A 10 26.31 40.86 -28.98
C LEU A 10 25.79 39.57 -28.31
N LEU A 11 25.96 39.43 -26.99
CA LEU A 11 25.28 38.42 -26.21
C LEU A 11 23.80 38.82 -26.10
N ALA A 12 22.98 38.27 -27.01
CA ALA A 12 21.55 38.27 -26.81
C ALA A 12 21.20 37.35 -25.66
N SER A 13 20.99 37.89 -24.46
CA SER A 13 20.39 37.19 -23.36
C SER A 13 18.94 36.86 -23.72
N LEU A 14 18.68 35.66 -24.17
CA LEU A 14 17.33 35.10 -24.22
C LEU A 14 16.84 34.95 -22.78
N THR A 15 16.16 35.98 -22.27
CA THR A 15 15.33 35.86 -21.08
C THR A 15 14.17 34.93 -21.46
N LEU A 16 14.29 33.65 -21.10
CA LEU A 16 13.13 32.77 -21.04
C LEU A 16 12.19 33.33 -19.95
N SER A 17 11.20 34.11 -20.40
CA SER A 17 10.10 34.47 -19.52
C SER A 17 9.28 33.20 -19.28
N ALA A 18 9.26 32.70 -18.07
CA ALA A 18 8.31 31.65 -17.70
C ALA A 18 6.89 32.18 -17.97
N GLN A 19 6.17 31.47 -18.82
CA GLN A 19 4.76 31.79 -19.05
C GLN A 19 3.98 31.55 -17.77
N THR A 20 3.34 32.59 -17.25
CA THR A 20 2.39 32.45 -16.15
C THR A 20 1.01 32.23 -16.74
N PHE A 21 0.40 31.11 -16.37
CA PHE A 21 -0.97 30.78 -16.74
C PHE A 21 -1.93 31.28 -15.67
N SER A 22 -2.99 31.97 -16.10
CA SER A 22 -4.08 32.35 -15.19
C SER A 22 -4.97 31.14 -14.91
N THR A 23 -5.24 30.90 -13.63
CA THR A 23 -6.21 29.88 -13.14
C THR A 23 -7.57 30.50 -12.84
N SER A 24 -7.90 31.66 -13.41
CA SER A 24 -9.18 32.31 -13.23
C SER A 24 -10.33 31.39 -13.66
N GLY A 25 -11.30 31.18 -12.79
CA GLY A 25 -12.44 30.29 -13.05
C GLY A 25 -12.31 28.88 -12.47
N TRP A 26 -11.16 28.51 -11.87
CA TRP A 26 -10.98 27.21 -11.18
C TRP A 26 -11.90 27.03 -9.96
N TRP A 27 -12.38 28.14 -9.39
CA TRP A 27 -13.26 28.18 -8.22
C TRP A 27 -14.76 28.04 -8.56
N LYS A 28 -15.12 27.73 -9.81
CA LYS A 28 -16.52 27.46 -10.15
C LYS A 28 -17.00 26.23 -9.37
N PRO A 29 -18.26 26.26 -8.88
CA PRO A 29 -18.85 25.08 -8.27
C PRO A 29 -18.75 23.87 -9.19
N ALA A 30 -18.53 22.68 -8.60
CA ALA A 30 -18.58 21.44 -9.37
C ALA A 30 -19.96 21.27 -10.00
N GLU A 31 -19.98 21.02 -11.31
CA GLU A 31 -21.22 20.78 -12.06
C GLU A 31 -21.46 19.27 -12.21
N PRO A 32 -22.75 18.81 -12.12
CA PRO A 32 -23.04 17.42 -12.40
C PRO A 32 -22.55 16.99 -13.79
N PRO A 33 -22.27 15.71 -14.02
CA PRO A 33 -22.68 14.59 -13.16
C PRO A 33 -21.74 14.36 -11.98
N PHE A 34 -22.31 14.11 -10.81
CA PHE A 34 -21.54 13.60 -9.67
C PHE A 34 -21.30 12.11 -9.86
N SER A 35 -20.05 11.67 -9.63
CA SER A 35 -19.63 10.28 -9.79
C SER A 35 -18.39 10.01 -8.92
N PRO A 36 -18.26 8.84 -8.29
CA PRO A 36 -19.34 7.86 -8.08
C PRO A 36 -20.33 8.31 -6.99
N VAL A 37 -21.54 7.76 -7.01
CA VAL A 37 -22.53 7.94 -5.92
C VAL A 37 -22.80 6.58 -5.31
N VAL A 38 -22.46 6.44 -4.02
CA VAL A 38 -22.67 5.21 -3.25
C VAL A 38 -23.96 5.35 -2.46
N GLY A 39 -24.90 4.42 -2.68
CA GLY A 39 -26.15 4.32 -1.93
C GLY A 39 -25.97 3.58 -0.60
N ALA A 40 -26.87 3.83 0.35
CA ALA A 40 -26.88 3.12 1.64
C ALA A 40 -27.14 1.60 1.51
N ASP A 41 -27.65 1.18 0.37
CA ASP A 41 -27.91 -0.22 -0.02
C ASP A 41 -26.69 -0.90 -0.70
N GLY A 42 -25.55 -0.22 -0.75
CA GLY A 42 -24.34 -0.70 -1.42
C GLY A 42 -24.38 -0.61 -2.95
N MET A 43 -25.44 0.00 -3.52
CA MET A 43 -25.46 0.27 -4.97
C MET A 43 -24.58 1.45 -5.30
N ILE A 44 -23.79 1.36 -6.38
CA ILE A 44 -22.87 2.41 -6.83
C ILE A 44 -23.27 2.87 -8.22
N THR A 45 -23.57 4.16 -8.37
CA THR A 45 -23.87 4.77 -9.67
C THR A 45 -22.68 5.57 -10.17
N PHE A 46 -22.19 5.19 -11.35
CA PHE A 46 -21.09 5.84 -12.05
C PHE A 46 -21.61 6.68 -13.21
N ARG A 47 -21.03 7.86 -13.43
CA ARG A 47 -21.41 8.80 -14.49
C ARG A 47 -20.20 9.41 -15.15
N LEU A 48 -20.25 9.53 -16.47
CA LEU A 48 -19.20 10.20 -17.25
C LEU A 48 -19.84 11.06 -18.33
N LYS A 49 -19.50 12.35 -18.40
CA LYS A 49 -19.94 13.24 -19.47
C LYS A 49 -19.04 13.07 -20.70
N ALA A 50 -19.50 12.29 -21.66
CA ALA A 50 -18.79 12.01 -22.91
C ALA A 50 -19.76 12.01 -24.11
N PRO A 51 -20.33 13.20 -24.50
CA PRO A 51 -21.44 13.27 -25.45
C PRO A 51 -21.09 12.81 -26.86
N LYS A 52 -19.79 12.76 -27.22
CA LYS A 52 -19.31 12.34 -28.54
C LYS A 52 -18.79 10.89 -28.57
N ALA A 53 -18.72 10.21 -27.41
CA ALA A 53 -18.31 8.81 -27.33
C ALA A 53 -19.35 7.90 -27.99
N ARG A 54 -18.90 6.83 -28.60
CA ARG A 54 -19.75 5.78 -29.19
C ARG A 54 -20.03 4.66 -28.22
N VAL A 55 -19.03 4.33 -27.39
CA VAL A 55 -19.11 3.28 -26.38
C VAL A 55 -18.35 3.74 -25.13
N VAL A 56 -18.99 3.58 -23.97
CA VAL A 56 -18.34 3.77 -22.66
C VAL A 56 -18.58 2.55 -21.81
N LYS A 57 -17.52 2.04 -21.20
CA LYS A 57 -17.57 0.91 -20.26
C LYS A 57 -16.98 1.33 -18.92
N LEU A 58 -17.53 0.79 -17.86
CA LEU A 58 -16.97 0.78 -16.52
C LEU A 58 -16.13 -0.50 -16.35
N ALA A 59 -14.87 -0.37 -15.93
CA ALA A 59 -14.06 -1.45 -15.38
C ALA A 59 -13.94 -1.22 -13.87
N PHE A 60 -14.44 -2.17 -13.07
CA PHE A 60 -14.56 -2.05 -11.62
C PHE A 60 -13.96 -3.27 -10.92
N GLY A 61 -13.20 -3.05 -9.87
CA GLY A 61 -12.57 -4.06 -9.04
C GLY A 61 -11.09 -4.24 -9.31
N GLU A 62 -10.45 -5.05 -8.48
CA GLU A 62 -9.06 -5.47 -8.54
C GLU A 62 -9.02 -7.01 -8.50
N GLY A 63 -8.03 -7.63 -9.13
CA GLY A 63 -7.96 -9.08 -9.26
C GLY A 63 -9.07 -9.63 -10.18
N LYS A 64 -10.30 -9.61 -9.73
CA LYS A 64 -11.49 -10.01 -10.54
C LYS A 64 -12.24 -8.75 -10.99
N ILE A 65 -12.05 -8.36 -12.23
CA ILE A 65 -12.57 -7.10 -12.78
C ILE A 65 -13.95 -7.33 -13.41
N LEU A 66 -14.95 -6.57 -12.95
CA LEU A 66 -16.24 -6.43 -13.60
C LEU A 66 -16.13 -5.39 -14.73
N VAL A 67 -16.41 -5.78 -15.97
CA VAL A 67 -16.55 -4.84 -17.09
C VAL A 67 -18.02 -4.72 -17.45
N LYS A 68 -18.57 -3.49 -17.40
CA LYS A 68 -19.98 -3.22 -17.68
C LYS A 68 -20.13 -2.06 -18.65
N GLU A 69 -20.89 -2.27 -19.71
CA GLU A 69 -21.25 -1.22 -20.66
C GLU A 69 -22.20 -0.21 -20.00
N MET A 70 -22.00 1.07 -20.27
CA MET A 70 -22.80 2.18 -19.77
C MET A 70 -23.84 2.61 -20.79
N SER A 71 -24.92 3.20 -20.33
CA SER A 71 -25.99 3.75 -21.18
C SER A 71 -25.89 5.26 -21.30
N GLN A 72 -26.00 5.79 -22.53
CA GLN A 72 -25.98 7.23 -22.74
C GLN A 72 -27.35 7.85 -22.52
N ARG A 73 -27.42 8.90 -21.73
CA ARG A 73 -28.59 9.75 -21.49
C ARG A 73 -28.72 10.81 -22.59
N PRO A 74 -29.93 11.43 -22.76
CA PRO A 74 -30.14 12.51 -23.74
C PRO A 74 -29.23 13.74 -23.54
N ASP A 75 -28.76 13.98 -22.31
CA ASP A 75 -27.84 15.08 -21.99
C ASP A 75 -26.36 14.78 -22.30
N GLY A 76 -26.06 13.61 -22.89
CA GLY A 76 -24.73 13.16 -23.25
C GLY A 76 -23.92 12.58 -22.08
N VAL A 77 -24.56 12.37 -20.94
CA VAL A 77 -23.96 11.68 -19.79
C VAL A 77 -24.15 10.18 -19.96
N TRP A 78 -23.07 9.43 -19.79
CA TRP A 78 -23.09 7.97 -19.68
C TRP A 78 -23.29 7.57 -18.22
N GLU A 79 -24.14 6.59 -17.96
CA GLU A 79 -24.48 6.15 -16.61
C GLU A 79 -24.56 4.63 -16.54
N THR A 80 -24.12 4.07 -15.42
CA THR A 80 -24.37 2.68 -15.03
C THR A 80 -24.40 2.54 -13.52
N THR A 81 -25.19 1.59 -13.01
CA THR A 81 -25.23 1.24 -11.59
C THR A 81 -24.85 -0.22 -11.41
N ILE A 82 -24.02 -0.50 -10.44
CA ILE A 82 -23.60 -1.86 -10.05
C ILE A 82 -23.93 -2.09 -8.58
N GLY A 83 -23.88 -3.33 -8.15
CA GLY A 83 -24.05 -3.71 -6.74
C GLY A 83 -25.24 -4.64 -6.50
N PRO A 84 -25.58 -4.90 -5.21
CA PRO A 84 -24.90 -4.32 -4.05
C PRO A 84 -23.43 -4.75 -3.94
N VAL A 85 -22.56 -3.82 -3.58
CA VAL A 85 -21.12 -4.05 -3.36
C VAL A 85 -20.86 -4.07 -1.86
N SER A 86 -20.06 -5.03 -1.40
CA SER A 86 -19.67 -5.13 0.01
C SER A 86 -18.85 -3.92 0.45
N PRO A 87 -18.84 -3.56 1.76
CA PRO A 87 -18.00 -2.49 2.28
C PRO A 87 -16.51 -2.71 1.92
N GLY A 88 -15.82 -1.60 1.60
CA GLY A 88 -14.40 -1.61 1.25
C GLY A 88 -14.02 -0.50 0.28
N GLU A 89 -12.75 -0.44 -0.05
CA GLU A 89 -12.20 0.44 -1.08
C GLU A 89 -12.03 -0.35 -2.38
N TYR A 90 -12.51 0.21 -3.50
CA TYR A 90 -12.48 -0.44 -4.80
C TYR A 90 -11.89 0.45 -5.88
N GLU A 91 -11.12 -0.15 -6.76
CA GLU A 91 -10.57 0.50 -7.95
C GLU A 91 -11.58 0.53 -9.08
N TYR A 92 -11.60 1.61 -9.86
CA TYR A 92 -12.36 1.67 -11.10
C TYR A 92 -11.74 2.63 -12.12
N LYS A 93 -12.11 2.45 -13.37
CA LYS A 93 -11.81 3.35 -14.48
C LYS A 93 -12.85 3.22 -15.56
N PHE A 94 -12.90 4.20 -16.44
CA PHE A 94 -13.71 4.14 -17.64
C PHE A 94 -12.88 3.69 -18.86
N GLU A 95 -13.54 3.06 -19.81
CA GLU A 95 -13.02 2.83 -21.15
C GLU A 95 -13.93 3.57 -22.12
N VAL A 96 -13.40 4.57 -22.82
CA VAL A 96 -14.13 5.41 -23.77
C VAL A 96 -13.58 5.15 -25.16
N ASP A 97 -14.39 4.55 -26.04
CA ASP A 97 -13.99 4.17 -27.41
C ASP A 97 -12.64 3.40 -27.44
N GLY A 98 -12.38 2.54 -26.45
CA GLY A 98 -11.17 1.75 -26.31
C GLY A 98 -10.03 2.43 -25.54
N LEU A 99 -10.15 3.69 -25.15
CA LEU A 99 -9.16 4.39 -24.34
C LEU A 99 -9.51 4.31 -22.84
N LYS A 100 -8.53 3.97 -22.02
CA LYS A 100 -8.66 4.02 -20.54
C LYS A 100 -8.67 5.47 -20.09
N VAL A 101 -9.69 5.86 -19.33
CA VAL A 101 -9.93 7.23 -18.88
C VAL A 101 -10.22 7.25 -17.37
N LEU A 102 -9.59 8.18 -16.66
CA LEU A 102 -9.92 8.47 -15.27
C LEU A 102 -11.24 9.23 -15.16
N ASP A 103 -11.91 9.05 -14.03
CA ASP A 103 -13.04 9.89 -13.63
C ASP A 103 -12.51 11.21 -13.05
N TYR A 104 -12.47 12.25 -13.89
CA TYR A 104 -12.02 13.58 -13.45
C TYR A 104 -12.97 14.27 -12.46
N GLY A 105 -14.19 13.76 -12.32
CA GLY A 105 -15.14 14.21 -11.31
C GLY A 105 -14.88 13.65 -9.92
N ASN A 106 -14.05 12.62 -9.81
CA ASN A 106 -13.66 12.00 -8.55
C ASN A 106 -12.19 12.31 -8.24
N PRO A 107 -11.90 13.07 -7.16
CA PRO A 107 -10.51 13.37 -6.78
C PRO A 107 -9.79 12.17 -6.15
N SER A 108 -10.50 11.11 -5.75
CA SER A 108 -9.90 9.91 -5.18
C SER A 108 -9.30 9.07 -6.29
N VAL A 109 -7.96 8.96 -6.27
CA VAL A 109 -7.18 8.19 -7.23
C VAL A 109 -6.23 7.25 -6.50
N LYS A 110 -6.02 6.06 -7.04
CA LYS A 110 -4.92 5.21 -6.58
C LYS A 110 -3.63 5.74 -7.17
N ALA A 111 -2.81 6.29 -6.29
CA ALA A 111 -1.48 6.78 -6.62
C ALA A 111 -0.43 5.73 -6.21
N GLY A 112 0.61 5.58 -7.04
CA GLY A 112 1.72 4.68 -6.83
C GLY A 112 2.90 5.09 -7.69
N THR A 113 3.48 4.15 -8.44
CA THR A 113 4.46 4.45 -9.49
C THR A 113 3.83 5.22 -10.65
N GLU A 114 2.51 5.05 -10.84
CA GLU A 114 1.68 5.79 -11.79
C GLU A 114 0.25 5.94 -11.26
N ILE A 115 -0.54 6.81 -11.88
CA ILE A 115 -1.98 6.96 -11.60
C ILE A 115 -2.74 6.29 -12.74
N TYR A 116 -3.40 5.16 -12.48
CA TYR A 116 -4.06 4.36 -13.50
C TYR A 116 -5.53 4.05 -13.23
N CYS A 117 -6.05 4.42 -12.06
CA CYS A 117 -7.46 4.25 -11.71
C CYS A 117 -7.92 5.26 -10.66
N ASN A 118 -9.23 5.42 -10.54
CA ASN A 118 -9.85 6.07 -9.40
C ASN A 118 -10.21 5.02 -8.36
N THR A 119 -10.49 5.48 -7.13
CA THR A 119 -11.01 4.63 -6.06
C THR A 119 -12.40 5.10 -5.64
N VAL A 120 -13.19 4.17 -5.12
CA VAL A 120 -14.47 4.43 -4.48
C VAL A 120 -14.55 3.67 -3.18
N ASP A 121 -14.88 4.39 -2.12
CA ASP A 121 -15.11 3.85 -0.81
C ASP A 121 -16.58 3.47 -0.63
N VAL A 122 -16.84 2.21 -0.28
CA VAL A 122 -18.14 1.70 0.11
C VAL A 122 -18.17 1.59 1.63
N PRO A 123 -18.88 2.48 2.32
CA PRO A 123 -18.85 2.50 3.77
C PRO A 123 -19.50 1.24 4.37
N GLY A 124 -18.95 0.80 5.49
CA GLY A 124 -19.45 -0.32 6.27
C GLY A 124 -19.45 -0.01 7.77
N ALA A 125 -20.14 -0.85 8.51
CA ALA A 125 -20.24 -0.75 9.96
C ALA A 125 -19.55 -1.92 10.69
N ASP A 126 -18.86 -2.78 9.95
CA ASP A 126 -18.12 -3.90 10.54
C ASP A 126 -16.81 -3.44 11.19
N ARG A 127 -16.15 -4.39 11.89
CA ARG A 127 -14.92 -4.16 12.63
C ARG A 127 -13.75 -3.62 11.78
N ILE A 128 -13.76 -3.81 10.45
CA ILE A 128 -12.68 -3.35 9.56
C ILE A 128 -13.01 -1.98 9.00
N ASP A 129 -14.27 -1.78 8.61
CA ASP A 129 -14.72 -0.58 7.90
C ASP A 129 -15.30 0.50 8.82
N GLN A 130 -15.46 0.21 10.11
CA GLN A 130 -15.97 1.21 11.07
C GLN A 130 -14.95 2.34 11.23
N ARG A 131 -15.34 3.54 10.83
CA ARG A 131 -14.52 4.75 10.93
C ARG A 131 -15.01 5.66 12.03
N ARG A 132 -14.10 6.00 12.94
CA ARG A 132 -14.38 6.83 14.10
C ARG A 132 -13.26 7.83 14.29
N LEU A 133 -13.61 8.99 14.84
CA LEU A 133 -12.61 9.96 15.28
C LEU A 133 -12.05 9.50 16.63
N THR A 134 -10.96 8.74 16.59
CA THR A 134 -10.33 8.20 17.80
C THR A 134 -9.26 9.11 18.38
N GLY A 135 -8.74 10.06 17.58
CA GLY A 135 -7.59 10.88 17.91
C GLY A 135 -6.26 10.24 17.50
N SER A 136 -6.28 9.10 16.81
CA SER A 136 -5.10 8.58 16.13
C SER A 136 -4.66 9.51 14.99
N GLN A 137 -3.39 9.44 14.60
CA GLN A 137 -2.83 10.31 13.55
C GLN A 137 -1.92 9.50 12.62
N VAL A 138 -1.73 10.00 11.39
CA VAL A 138 -0.73 9.50 10.47
C VAL A 138 0.26 10.61 10.14
N ASP A 139 1.49 10.45 10.63
CA ASP A 139 2.59 11.37 10.35
C ASP A 139 3.27 11.00 9.03
N VAL A 140 3.52 11.97 8.15
CA VAL A 140 4.35 11.80 6.94
C VAL A 140 5.73 12.41 7.19
N ILE A 141 6.77 11.58 7.15
CA ILE A 141 8.13 11.99 7.50
C ILE A 141 9.06 11.79 6.32
N SER A 142 9.72 12.86 5.89
CA SER A 142 10.80 12.80 4.91
C SER A 142 12.14 12.53 5.61
N TYR A 143 12.95 11.67 5.00
CA TYR A 143 14.31 11.36 5.47
C TYR A 143 15.23 11.11 4.28
N ARG A 144 16.54 11.14 4.54
CA ARG A 144 17.54 10.75 3.54
C ARG A 144 17.89 9.27 3.75
N SER A 145 17.62 8.45 2.76
CA SER A 145 18.08 7.05 2.74
C SER A 145 19.58 7.02 2.46
N SER A 146 20.36 6.47 3.36
CA SER A 146 21.79 6.26 3.17
C SER A 146 22.06 5.08 2.21
N ALA A 147 21.17 4.09 2.21
CA ALA A 147 21.28 2.92 1.36
C ALA A 147 21.00 3.23 -0.12
N LEU A 148 20.03 4.11 -0.38
CA LEU A 148 19.59 4.47 -1.74
C LEU A 148 20.17 5.82 -2.22
N GLY A 149 20.80 6.60 -1.34
CA GLY A 149 21.41 7.89 -1.67
C GLY A 149 20.40 9.01 -2.00
N THR A 150 19.12 8.83 -1.71
CA THR A 150 18.03 9.75 -2.08
C THR A 150 17.13 10.10 -0.91
N TYR A 151 16.25 11.10 -1.11
CA TYR A 151 15.21 11.42 -0.14
C TYR A 151 14.01 10.50 -0.31
N ARG A 152 13.50 9.99 0.81
CA ARG A 152 12.38 9.06 0.91
C ARG A 152 11.39 9.55 1.96
N ARG A 153 10.23 8.91 2.01
CA ARG A 153 9.21 9.16 3.03
C ARG A 153 8.78 7.86 3.70
N VAL A 154 8.33 7.99 4.93
CA VAL A 154 7.55 6.97 5.65
C VAL A 154 6.28 7.61 6.17
N CYS A 155 5.20 6.83 6.22
CA CYS A 155 3.99 7.20 6.95
C CYS A 155 3.97 6.41 8.28
N VAL A 156 3.65 7.10 9.37
CA VAL A 156 3.64 6.50 10.70
C VAL A 156 2.26 6.67 11.32
N TYR A 157 1.52 5.57 11.44
CA TYR A 157 0.30 5.56 12.26
C TYR A 157 0.68 5.63 13.74
N VAL A 158 0.07 6.56 14.45
CA VAL A 158 0.25 6.81 15.87
C VAL A 158 -1.09 6.66 16.56
N PRO A 159 -1.30 5.65 17.43
CA PRO A 159 -2.59 5.39 18.07
C PRO A 159 -2.95 6.50 19.07
N ALA A 160 -4.25 6.78 19.26
CA ALA A 160 -4.73 7.82 20.16
C ALA A 160 -4.12 7.72 21.56
N VAL A 161 -4.03 6.51 22.11
CA VAL A 161 -3.44 6.25 23.44
C VAL A 161 -1.98 6.69 23.57
N TYR A 162 -1.28 6.93 22.48
CA TYR A 162 0.07 7.50 22.49
C TYR A 162 0.07 8.90 23.10
N TYR A 163 -0.94 9.70 22.82
CA TYR A 163 -1.07 11.06 23.34
C TYR A 163 -1.58 11.08 24.78
N ASP A 164 -2.45 10.16 25.14
CA ASP A 164 -3.03 10.04 26.51
C ASP A 164 -2.03 9.50 27.52
N GLN A 165 -1.04 8.70 27.08
CA GLN A 165 -0.07 8.05 27.96
C GLN A 165 1.38 8.48 27.66
N PRO A 166 1.80 9.69 28.05
CA PRO A 166 3.08 10.29 27.64
C PRO A 166 4.34 9.57 28.12
N LYS A 167 4.21 8.68 29.12
CA LYS A 167 5.33 7.85 29.64
C LYS A 167 5.39 6.45 29.01
N ARG A 168 4.33 6.00 28.32
CA ARG A 168 4.28 4.67 27.72
C ARG A 168 5.16 4.61 26.46
N LYS A 169 5.86 3.48 26.31
CA LYS A 169 6.57 3.10 25.09
C LYS A 169 5.78 2.02 24.36
N PHE A 170 5.77 2.06 23.05
CA PHE A 170 4.93 1.24 22.18
C PHE A 170 5.76 0.29 21.33
N PRO A 171 5.26 -0.90 20.99
CA PRO A 171 5.86 -1.74 19.97
C PRO A 171 5.65 -1.14 18.58
N VAL A 172 6.38 -1.65 17.58
CA VAL A 172 6.37 -1.13 16.22
C VAL A 172 6.19 -2.25 15.21
N LEU A 173 5.20 -2.10 14.33
CA LEU A 173 5.05 -2.88 13.11
C LEU A 173 5.61 -2.07 11.93
N TYR A 174 6.54 -2.64 11.17
CA TYR A 174 7.00 -2.14 9.88
C TYR A 174 6.18 -2.81 8.79
N LEU A 175 5.39 -2.02 8.04
CA LEU A 175 4.38 -2.50 7.09
C LEU A 175 4.76 -2.09 5.67
N ARG A 176 4.82 -3.06 4.74
CA ARG A 176 5.24 -2.86 3.36
C ARG A 176 4.11 -3.03 2.38
N HIS A 177 4.07 -2.16 1.37
CA HIS A 177 3.10 -2.18 0.27
C HIS A 177 3.50 -3.14 -0.86
N GLY A 178 2.62 -3.36 -1.82
CA GLY A 178 2.80 -4.20 -3.00
C GLY A 178 3.48 -3.52 -4.18
N GLY A 179 3.63 -4.25 -5.28
CA GLY A 179 4.12 -3.71 -6.55
C GLY A 179 3.19 -2.61 -7.06
N GLY A 180 3.76 -1.56 -7.66
CA GLY A 180 3.00 -0.42 -8.16
C GLY A 180 2.56 0.60 -7.11
N ASP A 181 2.57 0.27 -5.84
CA ASP A 181 2.16 1.11 -4.71
C ASP A 181 3.31 1.99 -4.17
N HIS A 182 3.06 2.67 -3.04
CA HIS A 182 4.05 3.48 -2.30
C HIS A 182 3.75 3.53 -0.79
N GLU A 183 4.54 4.28 -0.02
CA GLU A 183 4.45 4.38 1.44
C GLU A 183 3.09 4.84 2.01
N ARG A 184 2.23 5.44 1.18
CA ARG A 184 0.92 5.94 1.59
C ARG A 184 -0.22 4.97 1.29
N SER A 185 0.02 3.94 0.46
CA SER A 185 -1.04 3.08 -0.07
C SER A 185 -1.80 2.33 1.03
N TRP A 186 -1.12 1.84 2.07
CA TRP A 186 -1.80 1.23 3.21
C TRP A 186 -2.76 2.20 3.93
N TRP A 187 -2.41 3.48 4.00
CA TRP A 187 -3.25 4.50 4.61
C TRP A 187 -4.32 5.01 3.66
N GLU A 188 -3.95 5.45 2.46
CA GLU A 188 -4.87 6.13 1.54
C GLU A 188 -5.81 5.17 0.80
N SER A 189 -5.33 3.95 0.46
CA SER A 189 -6.15 2.97 -0.27
C SER A 189 -6.77 1.91 0.63
N ALA A 190 -6.12 1.54 1.73
CA ALA A 190 -6.62 0.48 2.61
C ALA A 190 -7.26 0.99 3.91
N HIS A 191 -7.12 2.29 4.23
CA HIS A 191 -7.57 2.85 5.51
C HIS A 191 -7.00 2.10 6.73
N ALA A 192 -5.68 1.82 6.68
CA ALA A 192 -5.00 1.08 7.74
C ALA A 192 -5.14 1.73 9.11
N ASP A 193 -5.28 3.05 9.19
CA ASP A 193 -5.56 3.81 10.41
C ASP A 193 -6.87 3.35 11.06
N ALA A 194 -7.97 3.28 10.30
CA ALA A 194 -9.25 2.79 10.82
C ALA A 194 -9.18 1.31 11.22
N ILE A 195 -8.51 0.46 10.42
CA ILE A 195 -8.32 -0.96 10.73
C ILE A 195 -7.58 -1.14 12.06
N LEU A 196 -6.52 -0.37 12.27
CA LEU A 196 -5.69 -0.43 13.48
C LEU A 196 -6.43 0.12 14.70
N ASP A 197 -7.18 1.21 14.55
CA ASP A 197 -8.02 1.74 15.63
C ASP A 197 -9.07 0.70 16.08
N ASN A 198 -9.72 0.05 15.13
CA ASN A 198 -10.72 -0.99 15.42
C ASN A 198 -10.07 -2.25 16.05
N ALA A 199 -8.88 -2.65 15.58
CA ALA A 199 -8.15 -3.75 16.16
C ALA A 199 -7.73 -3.46 17.63
N ILE A 200 -7.26 -2.23 17.91
CA ILE A 200 -6.86 -1.80 19.26
C ILE A 200 -8.08 -1.75 20.18
N GLU A 201 -9.22 -1.26 19.72
CA GLU A 201 -10.45 -1.28 20.50
C GLU A 201 -10.93 -2.72 20.80
N ALA A 202 -10.72 -3.64 19.85
CA ALA A 202 -11.01 -5.06 20.03
C ALA A 202 -9.95 -5.79 20.89
N GLY A 203 -8.96 -5.09 21.45
CA GLY A 203 -7.98 -5.63 22.39
C GLY A 203 -6.63 -6.01 21.79
N ALA A 204 -6.29 -5.53 20.59
CA ALA A 204 -4.92 -5.59 20.09
C ALA A 204 -4.01 -4.70 20.95
N GLU A 205 -2.73 -5.07 21.08
CA GLU A 205 -1.74 -4.21 21.75
C GLU A 205 -1.59 -2.90 20.96
N PRO A 206 -1.79 -1.74 21.58
CA PRO A 206 -1.55 -0.46 20.92
C PRO A 206 -0.10 -0.34 20.43
N MET A 207 0.06 -0.07 19.15
CA MET A 207 1.35 -0.06 18.46
C MET A 207 1.48 1.13 17.50
N LEU A 208 2.72 1.51 17.17
CA LEU A 208 2.97 2.33 16.01
C LEU A 208 3.08 1.43 14.78
N VAL A 209 2.61 1.92 13.63
CA VAL A 209 2.78 1.22 12.36
C VAL A 209 3.52 2.11 11.38
N VAL A 210 4.67 1.66 10.91
CA VAL A 210 5.57 2.41 10.01
C VAL A 210 5.41 1.84 8.62
N MET A 211 4.72 2.56 7.77
CA MET A 211 4.50 2.22 6.37
C MET A 211 5.67 2.75 5.54
N THR A 212 6.48 1.85 5.00
CA THR A 212 7.71 2.17 4.28
C THR A 212 7.52 2.02 2.78
N ASN A 213 8.31 2.75 1.99
CA ASN A 213 8.34 2.55 0.54
C ASN A 213 9.20 1.31 0.21
N GLY A 214 8.65 0.38 -0.56
CA GLY A 214 9.26 -0.88 -0.96
C GLY A 214 9.93 -0.87 -2.34
N LEU A 215 10.01 0.29 -3.01
CA LEU A 215 10.63 0.44 -4.33
C LEU A 215 12.09 0.90 -4.20
N THR A 216 12.94 0.49 -5.14
CA THR A 216 14.36 0.89 -5.17
C THR A 216 14.68 1.83 -6.32
N ASP A 217 14.09 1.61 -7.49
CA ASP A 217 14.39 2.30 -8.75
C ASP A 217 13.16 2.99 -9.39
N GLY A 218 12.03 2.98 -8.68
CA GLY A 218 10.77 3.55 -9.19
C GLY A 218 10.04 2.66 -10.20
N SER A 219 10.57 1.47 -10.53
CA SER A 219 9.84 0.50 -11.34
C SER A 219 8.71 -0.15 -10.51
N TRP A 220 7.73 -0.75 -11.21
CA TRP A 220 6.56 -1.36 -10.59
C TRP A 220 6.89 -2.39 -9.50
N ALA A 221 7.96 -3.15 -9.67
CA ALA A 221 8.39 -4.22 -8.76
C ALA A 221 9.86 -4.07 -8.33
N GLY A 222 10.40 -2.85 -8.33
CA GLY A 222 11.82 -2.57 -8.16
C GLY A 222 12.47 -2.97 -6.85
N GLY A 223 11.74 -3.57 -5.92
CA GLY A 223 12.27 -4.09 -4.65
C GLY A 223 12.18 -5.61 -4.53
N SER A 224 11.91 -6.35 -5.61
CA SER A 224 11.66 -7.80 -5.57
C SER A 224 12.92 -8.65 -5.75
N THR A 225 14.01 -8.09 -6.28
CA THR A 225 15.26 -8.84 -6.49
C THR A 225 16.05 -8.99 -5.19
N PRO A 226 16.96 -9.98 -5.09
CA PRO A 226 17.86 -10.10 -3.93
C PRO A 226 18.61 -8.80 -3.62
N GLU A 227 19.17 -8.13 -4.63
CA GLU A 227 19.89 -6.86 -4.48
C GLU A 227 18.96 -5.73 -4.04
N GLY A 228 17.74 -5.70 -4.56
CA GLY A 228 16.71 -4.72 -4.16
C GLY A 228 16.31 -4.91 -2.70
N ILE A 229 16.12 -6.16 -2.26
CA ILE A 229 15.80 -6.48 -0.87
C ILE A 229 16.99 -6.12 0.05
N ASP A 230 18.23 -6.34 -0.38
CA ASP A 230 19.43 -5.95 0.37
C ASP A 230 19.51 -4.44 0.60
N LEU A 231 19.16 -3.65 -0.42
CA LEU A 231 19.08 -2.19 -0.30
C LEU A 231 17.99 -1.75 0.69
N LEU A 232 16.81 -2.34 0.58
CA LEU A 232 15.67 -2.03 1.45
C LEU A 232 15.87 -2.51 2.89
N GLU A 233 16.56 -3.62 3.10
CA GLU A 233 16.96 -4.09 4.43
C GLU A 233 17.95 -3.12 5.08
N ARG A 234 18.98 -2.70 4.33
CA ARG A 234 19.94 -1.69 4.82
C ARG A 234 19.26 -0.38 5.16
N GLU A 235 18.35 0.09 4.31
CA GLU A 235 17.54 1.29 4.57
C GLU A 235 16.72 1.12 5.86
N LEU A 236 16.00 0.01 5.99
CA LEU A 236 15.18 -0.25 7.17
C LEU A 236 16.00 -0.25 8.46
N LEU A 237 17.12 -0.99 8.46
CA LEU A 237 17.92 -1.17 9.66
C LEU A 237 18.78 0.05 10.02
N LYS A 238 19.28 0.79 9.03
CA LYS A 238 20.23 1.90 9.27
C LYS A 238 19.57 3.27 9.28
N ASP A 239 18.47 3.45 8.57
CA ASP A 239 17.84 4.76 8.40
C ASP A 239 16.47 4.80 9.09
N VAL A 240 15.53 3.88 8.76
CA VAL A 240 14.13 3.96 9.20
C VAL A 240 13.99 3.61 10.69
N ILE A 241 14.53 2.47 11.14
CA ILE A 241 14.43 2.07 12.55
C ILE A 241 15.04 3.13 13.48
N PRO A 242 16.28 3.64 13.23
CA PRO A 242 16.85 4.71 14.05
C PRO A 242 16.04 6.02 14.03
N LEU A 243 15.48 6.38 12.87
CA LEU A 243 14.61 7.55 12.74
C LEU A 243 13.38 7.44 13.66
N VAL A 244 12.68 6.30 13.60
CA VAL A 244 11.49 6.02 14.41
C VAL A 244 11.83 5.99 15.90
N GLU A 245 12.92 5.32 16.28
CA GLU A 245 13.37 5.22 17.66
C GLU A 245 13.82 6.57 18.26
N LYS A 246 14.29 7.49 17.44
CA LYS A 246 14.65 8.86 17.85
C LYS A 246 13.41 9.75 17.99
N ARG A 247 12.40 9.56 17.12
CA ARG A 247 11.25 10.45 17.01
C ARG A 247 10.08 10.07 17.91
N TYR A 248 9.93 8.77 18.19
CA TYR A 248 8.80 8.26 18.93
C TYR A 248 9.21 7.47 20.18
N ARG A 249 8.26 7.35 21.12
CA ARG A 249 8.39 6.55 22.31
C ARG A 249 8.13 5.08 21.99
N VAL A 250 9.17 4.37 21.59
CA VAL A 250 9.07 2.97 21.18
C VAL A 250 9.88 2.05 22.12
N ARG A 251 9.44 0.81 22.20
CA ARG A 251 10.18 -0.30 22.79
C ARG A 251 11.17 -0.82 21.72
N LYS A 252 12.45 -1.01 22.10
CA LYS A 252 13.53 -1.31 21.15
C LYS A 252 13.89 -2.78 21.03
N GLU A 253 13.42 -3.58 21.97
CA GLU A 253 13.66 -5.02 21.99
C GLU A 253 12.93 -5.74 20.82
N ARG A 254 13.52 -6.84 20.34
CA ARG A 254 12.98 -7.60 19.21
C ARG A 254 11.54 -8.10 19.41
N LEU A 255 11.14 -8.43 20.64
CA LEU A 255 9.78 -8.87 20.99
C LEU A 255 8.74 -7.77 20.80
N SER A 256 9.18 -6.53 20.67
CA SER A 256 8.34 -5.36 20.41
C SER A 256 8.51 -4.84 18.98
N ARG A 257 9.06 -5.67 18.07
CA ARG A 257 9.23 -5.28 16.66
C ARG A 257 8.70 -6.37 15.74
N ALA A 258 7.82 -5.96 14.82
CA ALA A 258 7.20 -6.80 13.80
C ALA A 258 7.51 -6.24 12.41
N ILE A 259 7.49 -7.11 11.41
CA ILE A 259 7.53 -6.75 10.00
C ILE A 259 6.46 -7.54 9.26
N ALA A 260 5.71 -6.86 8.38
CA ALA A 260 4.72 -7.51 7.52
C ALA A 260 4.54 -6.73 6.21
N GLY A 261 3.88 -7.34 5.23
CA GLY A 261 3.56 -6.67 3.98
C GLY A 261 2.70 -7.52 3.06
N LEU A 262 2.20 -6.88 2.01
CA LEU A 262 1.40 -7.53 0.97
C LEU A 262 2.20 -7.73 -0.32
N SER A 263 1.89 -8.78 -1.07
CA SER A 263 2.42 -9.04 -2.41
C SER A 263 3.95 -8.89 -2.46
N MET A 264 4.51 -7.96 -3.25
CA MET A 264 5.94 -7.61 -3.26
C MET A 264 6.47 -7.35 -1.84
N GLY A 265 5.77 -6.52 -1.06
CA GLY A 265 6.13 -6.21 0.33
C GLY A 265 6.02 -7.40 1.27
N GLY A 266 5.18 -8.39 0.95
CA GLY A 266 5.10 -9.67 1.65
C GLY A 266 6.40 -10.45 1.52
N GLY A 267 6.91 -10.62 0.29
CA GLY A 267 8.21 -11.27 0.04
C GLY A 267 9.36 -10.53 0.70
N GLN A 268 9.39 -9.20 0.61
CA GLN A 268 10.41 -8.37 1.29
C GLN A 268 10.37 -8.58 2.81
N SER A 269 9.16 -8.59 3.40
CA SER A 269 8.98 -8.75 4.85
C SER A 269 9.40 -10.14 5.32
N PHE A 270 9.08 -11.17 4.56
CA PHE A 270 9.49 -12.53 4.82
C PHE A 270 11.02 -12.67 4.82
N VAL A 271 11.68 -12.23 3.75
CA VAL A 271 13.14 -12.31 3.63
C VAL A 271 13.84 -11.50 4.72
N ILE A 272 13.50 -10.22 4.88
CA ILE A 272 14.14 -9.35 5.87
C ILE A 272 13.87 -9.85 7.29
N GLY A 273 12.66 -10.32 7.57
CA GLY A 273 12.30 -10.84 8.89
C GLY A 273 13.10 -12.09 9.28
N LEU A 274 13.25 -13.04 8.35
CA LEU A 274 14.01 -14.28 8.60
C LEU A 274 15.54 -14.06 8.62
N ARG A 275 16.05 -13.08 7.87
CA ARG A 275 17.48 -12.70 7.91
C ARG A 275 17.88 -11.97 9.20
N ASN A 276 16.90 -11.37 9.91
CA ASN A 276 17.14 -10.55 11.10
C ASN A 276 16.31 -11.01 12.30
N PRO A 277 16.46 -12.27 12.75
CA PRO A 277 15.69 -12.82 13.87
C PRO A 277 16.09 -12.19 15.22
N ASP A 278 17.24 -11.50 15.30
CA ASP A 278 17.65 -10.67 16.43
C ASP A 278 16.93 -9.31 16.48
N ARG A 279 16.29 -8.91 15.40
CA ARG A 279 15.55 -7.65 15.25
C ARG A 279 14.05 -7.82 15.30
N PHE A 280 13.52 -8.87 14.68
CA PHE A 280 12.09 -9.11 14.52
C PHE A 280 11.69 -10.43 15.20
N ALA A 281 10.61 -10.40 15.98
CA ALA A 281 10.03 -11.62 16.57
C ALA A 281 8.71 -12.02 15.89
N TRP A 282 8.14 -11.15 15.05
CA TRP A 282 6.85 -11.33 14.40
C TRP A 282 7.02 -10.99 12.93
N VAL A 283 6.75 -11.96 12.07
CA VAL A 283 6.90 -11.83 10.61
C VAL A 283 5.59 -12.20 9.95
N GLY A 284 5.09 -11.35 9.05
CA GLY A 284 3.86 -11.58 8.30
C GLY A 284 4.05 -11.33 6.82
N GLU A 285 3.44 -12.18 6.00
CA GLU A 285 3.31 -11.96 4.57
C GLU A 285 1.87 -12.21 4.13
N PHE A 286 1.40 -11.40 3.18
CA PHE A 286 0.04 -11.46 2.65
C PHE A 286 0.11 -11.57 1.12
N SER A 287 -0.22 -12.74 0.56
CA SER A 287 -0.23 -13.05 -0.88
C SER A 287 1.10 -12.73 -1.59
N SER A 288 2.23 -13.12 -1.02
CA SER A 288 3.54 -12.86 -1.62
C SER A 288 3.73 -13.60 -2.95
N GLY A 289 4.13 -12.89 -4.00
CA GLY A 289 4.54 -13.51 -5.26
C GLY A 289 5.79 -14.39 -5.10
N LEU A 290 6.71 -13.98 -4.23
CA LEU A 290 7.95 -14.71 -3.95
C LEU A 290 7.68 -16.12 -3.42
N LEU A 291 6.77 -16.27 -2.45
CA LEU A 291 6.51 -17.57 -1.80
C LEU A 291 5.63 -18.52 -2.64
N SER A 292 5.06 -18.04 -3.73
CA SER A 292 4.30 -18.86 -4.68
C SER A 292 5.13 -19.36 -5.86
N ASP A 293 6.38 -18.95 -5.95
CA ASP A 293 7.30 -19.43 -6.97
C ASP A 293 7.81 -20.85 -6.61
N PRO A 294 7.48 -21.88 -7.38
CA PRO A 294 7.94 -23.25 -7.12
C PRO A 294 9.46 -23.43 -7.29
N GLU A 295 10.10 -22.54 -8.06
CA GLU A 295 11.54 -22.53 -8.31
C GLU A 295 12.31 -21.58 -7.37
N LEU A 296 11.64 -21.07 -6.33
CA LEU A 296 12.22 -20.12 -5.39
C LEU A 296 13.48 -20.66 -4.73
N ASP A 297 14.59 -20.05 -5.06
CA ASP A 297 15.88 -20.26 -4.40
C ASP A 297 16.03 -19.26 -3.24
N LEU A 298 15.65 -19.69 -2.04
CA LEU A 298 15.78 -18.87 -0.82
C LEU A 298 17.24 -18.58 -0.46
N ASP A 299 18.18 -19.42 -0.86
CA ASP A 299 19.61 -19.19 -0.60
C ASP A 299 20.12 -17.96 -1.36
N SER A 300 19.60 -17.70 -2.56
CA SER A 300 19.90 -16.46 -3.32
C SER A 300 19.45 -15.20 -2.58
N TYR A 301 18.42 -15.33 -1.72
CA TYR A 301 17.96 -14.27 -0.83
C TYR A 301 18.63 -14.33 0.55
N GLY A 302 19.62 -15.18 0.77
CA GLY A 302 20.30 -15.35 2.06
C GLY A 302 19.39 -15.84 3.18
N VAL A 303 18.36 -16.62 2.85
CA VAL A 303 17.40 -17.20 3.82
C VAL A 303 17.56 -18.71 3.86
N THR A 304 17.94 -19.23 5.02
CA THR A 304 17.97 -20.67 5.30
C THR A 304 16.79 -21.06 6.17
N LEU A 305 16.03 -22.06 5.74
CA LEU A 305 14.89 -22.58 6.52
C LEU A 305 15.41 -23.55 7.63
N ASP A 306 16.06 -23.01 8.65
CA ASP A 306 16.45 -23.74 9.86
C ASP A 306 15.29 -23.74 10.86
N ALA A 307 14.62 -24.89 10.99
CA ALA A 307 13.47 -25.03 11.87
C ALA A 307 13.80 -24.73 13.34
N ALA A 308 14.95 -25.17 13.84
CA ALA A 308 15.33 -24.94 15.23
C ALA A 308 15.54 -23.46 15.52
N GLY A 309 16.31 -22.78 14.65
CA GLY A 309 16.58 -21.34 14.77
C GLY A 309 15.32 -20.50 14.60
N ILE A 310 14.52 -20.76 13.55
CA ILE A 310 13.29 -20.02 13.28
C ILE A 310 12.28 -20.19 14.43
N ASN A 311 12.04 -21.44 14.87
CA ASN A 311 11.10 -21.73 15.94
C ASN A 311 11.52 -21.16 17.30
N GLN A 312 12.81 -21.01 17.56
CA GLN A 312 13.33 -20.35 18.75
C GLN A 312 13.21 -18.83 18.66
N ALA A 313 13.49 -18.27 17.48
CA ALA A 313 13.55 -16.83 17.27
C ALA A 313 12.18 -16.19 17.11
N LEU A 314 11.28 -16.75 16.30
CA LEU A 314 10.01 -16.14 16.02
C LEU A 314 8.92 -16.52 17.02
N ARG A 315 8.09 -15.52 17.35
CA ARG A 315 6.84 -15.70 18.10
C ARG A 315 5.68 -16.01 17.16
N LEU A 316 5.74 -15.48 15.94
CA LEU A 316 4.76 -15.72 14.90
C LEU A 316 5.43 -15.59 13.54
N LEU A 317 5.26 -16.60 12.71
CA LEU A 317 5.42 -16.57 11.27
C LEU A 317 4.03 -16.71 10.65
N TRP A 318 3.52 -15.66 10.05
CA TRP A 318 2.20 -15.57 9.44
C TRP A 318 2.31 -15.60 7.94
N ILE A 319 1.72 -16.60 7.33
CA ILE A 319 1.63 -16.80 5.88
C ILE A 319 0.16 -16.70 5.50
N SER A 320 -0.19 -15.95 4.46
CA SER A 320 -1.60 -15.88 4.05
C SER A 320 -1.79 -15.65 2.56
N CYS A 321 -2.87 -16.23 2.01
CA CYS A 321 -3.24 -16.05 0.62
C CYS A 321 -4.75 -16.20 0.43
N GLY A 322 -5.32 -15.38 -0.47
CA GLY A 322 -6.72 -15.55 -0.87
C GLY A 322 -6.91 -16.86 -1.65
N THR A 323 -8.01 -17.58 -1.41
CA THR A 323 -8.26 -18.87 -2.10
C THR A 323 -8.62 -18.72 -3.58
N GLU A 324 -8.94 -17.49 -4.02
CA GLU A 324 -9.17 -17.13 -5.44
C GLU A 324 -7.96 -16.39 -6.06
N ASP A 325 -6.86 -16.22 -5.30
CA ASP A 325 -5.62 -15.63 -5.79
C ASP A 325 -4.87 -16.63 -6.68
N GLU A 326 -4.31 -16.19 -7.78
CA GLU A 326 -3.46 -17.02 -8.65
C GLU A 326 -2.23 -17.63 -7.94
N ARG A 327 -1.87 -17.07 -6.76
CA ARG A 327 -0.77 -17.52 -5.91
C ARG A 327 -1.16 -18.59 -4.89
N TRP A 328 -2.43 -18.97 -4.84
CA TRP A 328 -2.98 -19.86 -3.81
C TRP A 328 -2.27 -21.22 -3.76
N GLU A 329 -2.12 -21.89 -4.91
CA GLU A 329 -1.49 -23.22 -4.96
C GLU A 329 -0.03 -23.18 -4.50
N GLY A 330 0.71 -22.14 -4.91
CA GLY A 330 2.10 -21.93 -4.46
C GLY A 330 2.19 -21.74 -2.94
N HIS A 331 1.28 -20.96 -2.35
CA HIS A 331 1.23 -20.75 -0.89
C HIS A 331 0.88 -22.04 -0.15
N CYS A 332 -0.06 -22.85 -0.65
CA CYS A 332 -0.35 -24.16 -0.10
C CYS A 332 0.89 -25.07 -0.11
N ALA A 333 1.59 -25.12 -1.24
CA ALA A 333 2.81 -25.92 -1.37
C ALA A 333 3.93 -25.41 -0.43
N PHE A 334 4.06 -24.09 -0.30
CA PHE A 334 5.06 -23.51 0.58
C PHE A 334 4.73 -23.76 2.06
N SER A 335 3.47 -23.64 2.48
CA SER A 335 3.03 -23.98 3.83
C SER A 335 3.31 -25.47 4.14
N ALA A 336 2.98 -26.38 3.22
CA ALA A 336 3.29 -27.80 3.37
C ALA A 336 4.81 -28.07 3.48
N LYS A 337 5.64 -27.31 2.76
CA LYS A 337 7.10 -27.37 2.90
C LYS A 337 7.54 -26.94 4.30
N LEU A 338 6.99 -25.87 4.86
CA LEU A 338 7.29 -25.44 6.22
C LEU A 338 6.89 -26.50 7.26
N ASP A 339 5.71 -27.12 7.08
CA ASP A 339 5.26 -28.24 7.94
C ASP A 339 6.22 -29.42 7.87
N SER A 340 6.66 -29.82 6.66
CA SER A 340 7.60 -30.93 6.45
C SER A 340 8.94 -30.70 7.12
N LEU A 341 9.36 -29.44 7.22
CA LEU A 341 10.59 -29.01 7.92
C LEU A 341 10.38 -28.83 9.43
N GLY A 342 9.16 -28.92 9.91
CA GLY A 342 8.84 -28.67 11.32
C GLY A 342 8.92 -27.19 11.73
N ILE A 343 8.75 -26.26 10.78
CA ILE A 343 8.73 -24.83 11.05
C ILE A 343 7.32 -24.41 11.47
N ARG A 344 7.20 -23.90 12.69
CA ARG A 344 5.92 -23.39 13.21
C ARG A 344 5.50 -22.12 12.50
N HIS A 345 4.35 -22.13 11.87
CA HIS A 345 3.75 -20.98 11.21
C HIS A 345 2.22 -21.00 11.35
N THR A 346 1.60 -19.93 10.99
CA THR A 346 0.14 -19.83 10.79
C THR A 346 -0.10 -19.62 9.32
N PHE A 347 -0.94 -20.47 8.71
CA PHE A 347 -1.44 -20.26 7.35
C PHE A 347 -2.90 -19.85 7.43
N ASP A 348 -3.21 -18.64 6.95
CA ASP A 348 -4.57 -18.07 6.96
C ASP A 348 -5.07 -17.81 5.55
N SER A 349 -6.38 -17.94 5.34
CA SER A 349 -6.97 -17.76 4.01
C SER A 349 -8.42 -17.31 4.08
N ALA A 350 -8.88 -16.68 3.01
CA ALA A 350 -10.28 -16.29 2.83
C ALA A 350 -10.62 -16.27 1.33
N PRO A 351 -11.93 -16.30 0.92
CA PRO A 351 -12.35 -16.39 -0.46
C PRO A 351 -12.23 -15.07 -1.21
N TYR A 352 -11.00 -14.62 -1.39
CA TYR A 352 -10.62 -13.43 -2.13
C TYR A 352 -9.57 -13.75 -3.19
N ALA A 353 -9.52 -12.93 -4.23
CA ALA A 353 -8.42 -12.86 -5.18
C ALA A 353 -7.26 -12.01 -4.63
N HIS A 354 -6.32 -11.63 -5.49
CA HIS A 354 -5.20 -10.73 -5.18
C HIS A 354 -5.70 -9.28 -5.07
N GLN A 355 -6.20 -8.88 -3.90
CA GLN A 355 -6.96 -7.63 -3.75
C GLN A 355 -6.91 -7.06 -2.33
N TRP A 356 -7.16 -5.75 -2.23
CA TRP A 356 -7.11 -4.99 -0.98
C TRP A 356 -8.06 -5.53 0.09
N GLN A 357 -9.24 -6.04 -0.25
CA GLN A 357 -10.20 -6.60 0.71
C GLN A 357 -9.56 -7.72 1.54
N PHE A 358 -8.80 -8.61 0.87
CA PHE A 358 -8.06 -9.66 1.58
C PHE A 358 -6.98 -9.08 2.50
N TRP A 359 -6.14 -8.19 1.98
CA TRP A 359 -5.01 -7.66 2.74
C TRP A 359 -5.44 -6.79 3.93
N ARG A 360 -6.58 -6.10 3.83
CA ARG A 360 -7.19 -5.36 4.94
C ARG A 360 -7.60 -6.30 6.08
N GLU A 361 -8.23 -7.44 5.77
CA GLU A 361 -8.54 -8.46 6.75
C GLU A 361 -7.28 -9.07 7.37
N GLN A 362 -6.24 -9.31 6.56
CA GLN A 362 -4.97 -9.84 7.04
C GLN A 362 -4.25 -8.86 7.96
N LEU A 363 -4.27 -7.56 7.66
CA LEU A 363 -3.73 -6.55 8.57
C LEU A 363 -4.45 -6.57 9.93
N TYR A 364 -5.78 -6.61 9.92
CA TYR A 364 -6.57 -6.70 11.16
C TYR A 364 -6.23 -7.97 11.95
N ALA A 365 -6.21 -9.12 11.27
CA ALA A 365 -5.94 -10.42 11.88
C ALA A 365 -4.52 -10.50 12.47
N PHE A 366 -3.52 -10.04 11.73
CA PHE A 366 -2.12 -10.00 12.17
C PHE A 366 -1.91 -9.03 13.33
N ALA A 367 -2.39 -7.78 13.20
CA ALA A 367 -2.30 -6.77 14.27
C ALA A 367 -2.96 -7.23 15.57
N SER A 368 -4.05 -7.99 15.48
CA SER A 368 -4.74 -8.56 16.62
C SER A 368 -3.96 -9.67 17.35
N ARG A 369 -2.90 -10.20 16.77
CA ARG A 369 -2.13 -11.35 17.33
C ARG A 369 -0.72 -10.98 17.79
N ILE A 370 -0.10 -9.98 17.17
CA ILE A 370 1.29 -9.59 17.50
C ILE A 370 1.37 -8.86 18.85
N PHE A 371 2.57 -8.88 19.43
CA PHE A 371 2.93 -8.22 20.70
C PHE A 371 2.16 -8.71 21.95
N LYS A 372 1.36 -9.75 21.83
CA LYS A 372 0.72 -10.39 22.99
C LYS A 372 1.76 -11.16 23.79
N LYS A 373 1.59 -11.15 25.13
CA LYS A 373 2.45 -11.87 26.08
C LYS A 373 2.27 -13.38 26.00
#